data_f4496e17fee51a6c5967f0203ca0e7ff
#
_entry.id   f4496e17fee51a6c5967f0203ca0e7ff
#
_cell.length_a   1.000
_cell.length_b   1.000
_cell.length_c   1.000
_cell.angle_alpha   90.00
_cell.angle_beta   90.00
_cell.angle_gamma   90.00
#
_symmetry.space_group_name_H-M   'P 1'
#
loop_
_entity.id
_entity.type
_entity.pdbx_description
1 polymer ?
#
loop_
_entity_poly.entity_id
_entity_poly.type
_entity_poly.pdbx_seq_one_letter_code
_entity_poly.pdbx_strand_id
1 'polypeptide(L)'
;MGKTHASFRIRNHGEKNDLMNKDKRHWFWNLLLVLTVIVCASALVMHYKNWVSVKSDHIKVMSGFYSQSVIYDELDSLVFVARIPPMERLNGFSALDKEKGFFREFKDSLTDKKVYVFVDNISQQKIKLVYKDSINLYLNLEDSVQTLNLFNSLQSKTKTALSAPN
;
A
#
# COMPACT_ATOMS: atom_id res chain seq x y z
N MET A 1 17.06 -78.94 29.12
CA MET A 1 17.16 -77.84 30.11
C MET A 1 17.64 -76.60 29.45
N GLY A 2 16.92 -75.51 29.64
CA GLY A 2 17.45 -74.12 29.39
C GLY A 2 17.26 -73.59 27.97
N LYS A 3 16.05 -73.06 27.68
CA LYS A 3 15.79 -72.15 26.58
C LYS A 3 15.35 -70.82 27.20
N THR A 4 16.13 -69.72 27.01
CA THR A 4 15.65 -68.33 27.04
C THR A 4 16.79 -67.44 26.57
N HIS A 5 16.57 -66.71 25.54
CA HIS A 5 17.03 -65.36 25.28
C HIS A 5 17.05 -65.07 23.77
N ALA A 6 15.92 -64.66 23.23
CA ALA A 6 15.89 -63.94 21.97
C ALA A 6 14.55 -63.19 21.84
N SER A 7 14.39 -62.12 22.57
CA SER A 7 13.24 -61.21 22.34
C SER A 7 13.43 -59.84 22.96
N PHE A 8 14.51 -59.11 22.61
CA PHE A 8 14.68 -57.74 23.13
C PHE A 8 15.47 -56.81 22.21
N ARG A 9 15.26 -56.85 20.91
CA ARG A 9 15.99 -55.94 20.05
C ARG A 9 15.22 -55.31 18.87
N ILE A 10 13.93 -55.32 18.86
CA ILE A 10 13.17 -54.75 17.71
C ILE A 10 12.32 -53.54 18.05
N ARG A 11 12.29 -53.07 19.31
CA ARG A 11 11.35 -52.00 19.71
C ARG A 11 11.88 -50.57 19.60
N ASN A 12 13.17 -50.36 19.37
CA ASN A 12 13.76 -48.99 19.45
C ASN A 12 13.95 -48.23 18.12
N HIS A 13 13.63 -48.82 16.97
CA HIS A 13 13.84 -48.14 15.69
C HIS A 13 12.58 -47.38 15.21
N GLY A 14 11.38 -47.87 15.51
CA GLY A 14 10.14 -47.16 15.16
C GLY A 14 9.89 -45.90 15.97
N GLU A 15 10.16 -45.98 17.27
CA GLU A 15 9.91 -44.87 18.21
C GLU A 15 10.81 -43.62 17.96
N LYS A 16 12.07 -43.85 17.58
CA LYS A 16 12.99 -42.75 17.20
C LYS A 16 12.57 -42.07 15.91
N ASN A 17 12.03 -42.78 14.94
CA ASN A 17 11.58 -42.22 13.67
C ASN A 17 10.31 -41.39 13.84
N ASP A 18 9.41 -41.80 14.73
CA ASP A 18 8.19 -41.04 15.03
C ASP A 18 8.45 -39.75 15.79
N LEU A 19 9.40 -39.76 16.74
CA LEU A 19 9.81 -38.55 17.47
C LEU A 19 10.51 -37.56 16.55
N MET A 20 11.42 -38.00 15.68
CA MET A 20 12.10 -37.13 14.71
C MET A 20 11.15 -36.53 13.66
N ASN A 21 10.11 -37.24 13.29
CA ASN A 21 9.12 -36.73 12.34
C ASN A 21 8.14 -35.73 12.99
N LYS A 22 7.88 -35.88 14.29
CA LYS A 22 7.08 -34.95 15.08
C LYS A 22 7.79 -33.60 15.28
N ASP A 23 9.10 -33.62 15.58
CA ASP A 23 9.91 -32.40 15.74
C ASP A 23 10.04 -31.61 14.43
N LYS A 24 10.25 -32.27 13.30
CA LYS A 24 10.31 -31.64 11.97
C LYS A 24 8.98 -30.97 11.61
N ARG A 25 7.84 -31.56 11.97
CA ARG A 25 6.52 -31.00 11.72
C ARG A 25 6.27 -29.73 12.56
N HIS A 26 6.66 -29.74 13.84
CA HIS A 26 6.55 -28.55 14.70
C HIS A 26 7.45 -27.42 14.25
N TRP A 27 8.66 -27.72 13.83
CA TRP A 27 9.60 -26.72 13.28
C TRP A 27 9.04 -26.05 12.01
N PHE A 28 8.45 -26.81 11.11
CA PHE A 28 7.80 -26.30 9.90
C PHE A 28 6.64 -25.34 10.22
N TRP A 29 5.78 -25.70 11.17
CA TRP A 29 4.68 -24.84 11.60
C TRP A 29 5.17 -23.54 12.25
N ASN A 30 6.20 -23.61 13.07
CA ASN A 30 6.82 -22.43 13.67
C ASN A 30 7.43 -21.52 12.59
N LEU A 31 8.12 -22.07 11.61
CA LEU A 31 8.68 -21.31 10.48
C LEU A 31 7.56 -20.62 9.69
N LEU A 32 6.47 -21.34 9.38
CA LEU A 32 5.33 -20.79 8.67
C LEU A 32 4.68 -19.65 9.44
N LEU A 33 4.52 -19.80 10.75
CA LEU A 33 3.97 -18.76 11.63
C LEU A 33 4.85 -17.51 11.62
N VAL A 34 6.15 -17.66 11.79
CA VAL A 34 7.12 -16.53 11.75
C VAL A 34 7.06 -15.84 10.39
N LEU A 35 7.05 -16.59 9.29
CA LEU A 35 6.95 -16.03 7.94
C LEU A 35 5.64 -15.25 7.76
N THR A 36 4.53 -15.77 8.22
CA THR A 36 3.23 -15.10 8.17
C THR A 36 3.26 -13.79 8.95
N VAL A 37 3.82 -13.77 10.15
CA VAL A 37 3.97 -12.54 10.96
C VAL A 37 4.81 -11.50 10.24
N ILE A 38 5.94 -11.92 9.62
CA ILE A 38 6.81 -11.02 8.85
C ILE A 38 6.05 -10.42 7.66
N VAL A 39 5.31 -11.24 6.90
CA VAL A 39 4.52 -10.77 5.75
C VAL A 39 3.44 -9.80 6.19
N CYS A 40 2.70 -10.10 7.27
CA CYS A 40 1.69 -9.20 7.81
C CYS A 40 2.28 -7.87 8.29
N ALA A 41 3.40 -7.91 9.01
CA ALA A 41 4.09 -6.71 9.48
C ALA A 41 4.59 -5.86 8.30
N SER A 42 5.17 -6.49 7.27
CA SER A 42 5.62 -5.80 6.06
C SER A 42 4.46 -5.14 5.32
N ALA A 43 3.33 -5.83 5.19
CA ALA A 43 2.13 -5.27 4.57
C ALA A 43 1.61 -4.04 5.35
N LEU A 44 1.57 -4.10 6.67
CA LEU A 44 1.18 -2.96 7.51
C LEU A 44 2.11 -1.76 7.30
N VAL A 45 3.42 -1.97 7.30
CA VAL A 45 4.40 -0.89 7.07
C VAL A 45 4.22 -0.25 5.70
N MET A 46 4.00 -1.05 4.64
CA MET A 46 3.78 -0.54 3.29
C MET A 46 2.50 0.30 3.18
N HIS A 47 1.45 -0.05 3.93
CA HIS A 47 0.18 0.68 3.94
C HIS A 47 0.15 1.89 4.89
N TYR A 48 1.13 2.00 5.79
CA TYR A 48 1.11 3.00 6.85
C TYR A 48 1.22 4.43 6.31
N LYS A 49 2.10 4.70 5.32
CA LYS A 49 2.29 6.04 4.75
C LYS A 49 2.40 6.03 3.23
N ASN A 50 2.15 7.20 2.63
CA ASN A 50 2.35 7.42 1.21
C ASN A 50 3.83 7.66 0.90
N TRP A 51 4.30 7.04 -0.16
CA TRP A 51 5.63 7.24 -0.72
C TRP A 51 5.49 8.07 -1.98
N VAL A 52 6.07 9.26 -1.97
CA VAL A 52 5.99 10.18 -3.10
C VAL A 52 7.37 10.39 -3.68
N SER A 53 7.49 10.20 -4.99
CA SER A 53 8.70 10.45 -5.76
C SER A 53 8.43 11.53 -6.80
N VAL A 54 9.02 12.71 -6.61
CA VAL A 54 8.90 13.84 -7.53
C VAL A 54 10.07 13.81 -8.49
N LYS A 55 9.81 13.49 -9.76
CA LYS A 55 10.78 13.44 -10.84
C LYS A 55 10.80 14.76 -11.62
N SER A 56 11.59 14.84 -12.69
CA SER A 56 11.64 16.03 -13.57
C SER A 56 10.37 16.20 -14.41
N ASP A 57 9.79 15.09 -14.86
CA ASP A 57 8.69 14.99 -15.82
C ASP A 57 7.38 14.49 -15.21
N HIS A 58 7.43 13.83 -14.07
CA HIS A 58 6.24 13.25 -13.44
C HIS A 58 6.35 13.17 -11.90
N ILE A 59 5.21 13.05 -11.25
CA ILE A 59 5.10 12.62 -9.86
C ILE A 59 4.62 11.17 -9.82
N LYS A 60 5.26 10.33 -9.01
CA LYS A 60 4.82 8.97 -8.70
C LYS A 60 4.44 8.88 -7.24
N VAL A 61 3.21 8.43 -6.98
CA VAL A 61 2.69 8.18 -5.65
C VAL A 61 2.48 6.68 -5.48
N MET A 62 2.97 6.14 -4.39
CA MET A 62 2.78 4.74 -3.99
C MET A 62 2.20 4.69 -2.58
N SER A 63 1.17 3.89 -2.39
CA SER A 63 0.50 3.71 -1.11
C SER A 63 0.07 2.25 -0.96
N GLY A 64 0.86 1.48 -0.24
CA GLY A 64 0.69 0.03 -0.18
C GLY A 64 0.80 -0.60 -1.56
N PHE A 65 -0.24 -1.29 -1.99
CA PHE A 65 -0.32 -1.92 -3.31
C PHE A 65 -0.83 -0.99 -4.41
N TYR A 66 -1.20 0.24 -4.06
CA TYR A 66 -1.69 1.22 -5.03
C TYR A 66 -0.54 2.09 -5.51
N SER A 67 -0.49 2.34 -6.81
CA SER A 67 0.52 3.21 -7.41
C SER A 67 -0.12 4.02 -8.53
N GLN A 68 0.19 5.32 -8.57
CA GLN A 68 -0.23 6.22 -9.61
C GLN A 68 0.91 7.12 -10.03
N SER A 69 1.04 7.37 -11.34
CA SER A 69 1.99 8.32 -11.91
C SER A 69 1.22 9.38 -12.69
N VAL A 70 1.58 10.64 -12.46
CA VAL A 70 0.98 11.79 -13.15
C VAL A 70 2.09 12.57 -13.82
N ILE A 71 2.04 12.68 -15.15
CA ILE A 71 2.96 13.45 -15.98
C ILE A 71 2.55 14.93 -15.87
N TYR A 72 3.51 15.82 -15.74
CA TYR A 72 3.20 17.24 -15.55
C TYR A 72 2.56 17.89 -16.77
N ASP A 73 2.89 17.43 -17.98
CA ASP A 73 2.29 17.92 -19.24
C ASP A 73 0.82 17.54 -19.39
N GLU A 74 0.37 16.50 -18.67
CA GLU A 74 -1.02 16.03 -18.64
C GLU A 74 -1.81 16.61 -17.46
N LEU A 75 -1.22 17.51 -16.67
CA LEU A 75 -1.82 18.05 -15.47
C LEU A 75 -2.68 19.27 -15.79
N ASP A 76 -3.98 19.14 -15.63
CA ASP A 76 -4.96 20.22 -15.89
C ASP A 76 -5.03 21.22 -14.74
N SER A 77 -4.99 20.74 -13.49
CA SER A 77 -5.02 21.60 -12.32
C SER A 77 -4.35 21.00 -11.09
N LEU A 78 -3.83 21.88 -10.23
CA LEU A 78 -3.21 21.58 -8.96
C LEU A 78 -3.72 22.56 -7.90
N VAL A 79 -4.50 22.09 -6.94
CA VAL A 79 -5.11 22.94 -5.92
C VAL A 79 -5.11 22.27 -4.54
N PHE A 80 -5.15 23.07 -3.48
CA PHE A 80 -5.46 22.60 -2.15
C PHE A 80 -6.98 22.50 -1.93
N VAL A 81 -7.43 21.43 -1.30
CA VAL A 81 -8.82 21.22 -0.88
C VAL A 81 -8.87 20.81 0.58
N ALA A 82 -9.84 21.34 1.31
CA ALA A 82 -10.00 21.02 2.73
C ALA A 82 -10.60 19.60 2.92
N ARG A 83 -11.50 19.21 2.04
CA ARG A 83 -12.23 17.94 2.15
C ARG A 83 -12.28 17.21 0.83
N ILE A 84 -12.33 15.89 0.91
CA ILE A 84 -12.66 15.01 -0.22
C ILE A 84 -14.19 15.01 -0.36
N PRO A 85 -14.74 15.11 -1.58
CA PRO A 85 -16.19 14.97 -1.77
C PRO A 85 -16.67 13.57 -1.36
N PRO A 86 -17.96 13.40 -1.03
CA PRO A 86 -18.52 12.08 -0.79
C PRO A 86 -18.38 11.19 -2.03
N MET A 87 -17.81 10.00 -1.84
CA MET A 87 -17.49 9.07 -2.92
C MET A 87 -17.81 7.62 -2.52
N GLU A 88 -18.11 6.81 -3.51
CA GLU A 88 -18.22 5.36 -3.37
C GLU A 88 -16.82 4.74 -3.49
N ARG A 89 -16.45 3.91 -2.53
CA ARG A 89 -15.18 3.16 -2.57
C ARG A 89 -15.34 1.93 -3.46
N LEU A 90 -14.56 1.88 -4.54
CA LEU A 90 -14.49 0.72 -5.42
C LEU A 90 -13.50 -0.33 -4.93
N ASN A 91 -12.31 0.13 -4.51
CA ASN A 91 -11.25 -0.71 -3.97
C ASN A 91 -10.32 0.13 -3.10
N GLY A 92 -10.05 -0.30 -1.90
CA GLY A 92 -9.21 0.45 -0.97
C GLY A 92 -9.60 0.22 0.48
N PHE A 93 -9.00 1.00 1.36
CA PHE A 93 -9.32 0.96 2.78
C PHE A 93 -9.45 2.37 3.36
N SER A 94 -10.30 2.47 4.38
CA SER A 94 -10.38 3.62 5.28
C SER A 94 -10.17 3.09 6.69
N ALA A 95 -9.14 3.53 7.35
CA ALA A 95 -8.84 3.13 8.73
C ALA A 95 -8.17 4.29 9.46
N LEU A 96 -8.66 4.58 10.67
CA LEU A 96 -8.21 5.72 11.46
C LEU A 96 -8.37 7.02 10.65
N ASP A 97 -7.29 7.77 10.48
CA ASP A 97 -7.23 9.02 9.70
C ASP A 97 -6.80 8.83 8.25
N LYS A 98 -6.71 7.59 7.77
CA LYS A 98 -6.18 7.27 6.44
C LYS A 98 -7.27 6.80 5.49
N GLU A 99 -7.20 7.28 4.25
CA GLU A 99 -8.09 6.88 3.17
C GLU A 99 -7.29 6.66 1.90
N LYS A 100 -7.31 5.43 1.38
CA LYS A 100 -6.43 5.00 0.29
C LYS A 100 -7.13 4.05 -0.66
N GLY A 101 -6.95 4.29 -1.96
CA GLY A 101 -7.47 3.40 -2.99
C GLY A 101 -8.13 4.11 -4.18
N PHE A 102 -9.08 3.39 -4.78
CA PHE A 102 -9.85 3.85 -5.92
C PHE A 102 -11.30 4.07 -5.51
N PHE A 103 -11.82 5.22 -5.91
CA PHE A 103 -13.17 5.68 -5.59
C PHE A 103 -13.88 6.14 -6.86
N ARG A 104 -15.18 6.36 -6.75
CA ARG A 104 -16.04 6.95 -7.77
C ARG A 104 -16.89 8.04 -7.13
N GLU A 105 -17.02 9.20 -7.76
CA GLU A 105 -17.87 10.27 -7.28
C GLU A 105 -19.36 9.90 -7.42
N PHE A 106 -20.17 10.17 -6.39
CA PHE A 106 -21.62 9.86 -6.42
C PHE A 106 -22.39 10.60 -7.50
N LYS A 107 -21.90 11.76 -7.94
CA LYS A 107 -22.58 12.57 -8.96
C LYS A 107 -22.48 12.01 -10.37
N ASP A 108 -21.61 11.03 -10.58
CA ASP A 108 -21.24 10.59 -11.92
C ASP A 108 -21.52 9.09 -12.10
N SER A 109 -22.79 8.70 -11.79
CA SER A 109 -23.24 7.31 -11.97
C SER A 109 -23.20 6.84 -13.43
N LEU A 110 -22.98 7.74 -14.38
CA LEU A 110 -22.88 7.45 -15.82
C LEU A 110 -21.45 7.48 -16.36
N THR A 111 -20.46 7.92 -15.58
CA THR A 111 -19.06 7.95 -16.00
C THR A 111 -18.21 7.08 -15.09
N ASP A 112 -17.47 6.14 -15.65
CA ASP A 112 -16.50 5.28 -14.95
C ASP A 112 -15.22 6.05 -14.52
N LYS A 113 -15.35 7.35 -14.22
CA LYS A 113 -14.22 8.19 -13.80
C LYS A 113 -13.69 7.73 -12.46
N LYS A 114 -12.54 7.13 -12.48
CA LYS A 114 -11.82 6.70 -11.29
C LYS A 114 -11.21 7.90 -10.59
N VAL A 115 -11.40 7.97 -9.28
CA VAL A 115 -10.74 8.91 -8.39
C VAL A 115 -9.72 8.15 -7.57
N TYR A 116 -8.49 8.64 -7.57
CA TYR A 116 -7.42 8.07 -6.75
C TYR A 116 -7.33 8.86 -5.44
N VAL A 117 -7.32 8.15 -4.32
CA VAL A 117 -7.20 8.76 -2.98
C VAL A 117 -6.01 8.15 -2.27
N PHE A 118 -5.05 8.98 -1.92
CA PHE A 118 -3.84 8.61 -1.17
C PHE A 118 -3.66 9.58 -0.01
N VAL A 119 -4.53 9.48 0.98
CA VAL A 119 -4.62 10.38 2.12
C VAL A 119 -4.10 9.70 3.37
N ASP A 120 -3.04 10.25 3.96
CA ASP A 120 -2.47 9.80 5.22
C ASP A 120 -3.12 10.47 6.44
N ASN A 121 -3.73 11.66 6.25
CA ASN A 121 -4.46 12.34 7.32
C ASN A 121 -5.70 13.05 6.76
N ILE A 122 -6.89 12.52 7.11
CA ILE A 122 -8.17 13.03 6.60
C ILE A 122 -8.53 14.40 7.17
N SER A 123 -8.00 14.77 8.34
CA SER A 123 -8.28 16.04 9.01
C SER A 123 -7.50 17.22 8.41
N GLN A 124 -6.43 16.97 7.68
CA GLN A 124 -5.60 17.98 7.06
C GLN A 124 -6.06 18.33 5.63
N GLN A 125 -5.52 19.42 5.08
CA GLN A 125 -5.70 19.75 3.67
C GLN A 125 -5.08 18.70 2.75
N LYS A 126 -5.65 18.55 1.58
CA LYS A 126 -5.20 17.61 0.54
C LYS A 126 -4.83 18.36 -0.72
N ILE A 127 -3.82 17.88 -1.41
CA ILE A 127 -3.48 18.28 -2.76
C ILE A 127 -4.45 17.54 -3.69
N LYS A 128 -5.21 18.28 -4.49
CA LYS A 128 -6.00 17.73 -5.58
C LYS A 128 -5.27 17.97 -6.88
N LEU A 129 -4.96 16.91 -7.60
CA LEU A 129 -4.46 16.93 -8.98
C LEU A 129 -5.60 16.48 -9.90
N VAL A 130 -5.81 17.24 -10.96
CA VAL A 130 -6.69 16.83 -12.07
C VAL A 130 -5.81 16.67 -13.31
N TYR A 131 -5.94 15.55 -13.99
CA TYR A 131 -5.12 15.23 -15.17
C TYR A 131 -5.90 14.37 -16.16
N LYS A 132 -5.45 14.33 -17.41
CA LYS A 132 -6.12 13.59 -18.50
C LYS A 132 -7.61 13.92 -18.58
N ASP A 133 -7.92 15.21 -18.64
CA ASP A 133 -9.27 15.79 -18.80
C ASP A 133 -10.27 15.53 -17.68
N SER A 134 -9.97 14.72 -16.67
CA SER A 134 -10.93 14.54 -15.58
C SER A 134 -10.55 13.56 -14.48
N ILE A 135 -9.38 12.93 -14.54
CA ILE A 135 -8.98 12.01 -13.48
C ILE A 135 -8.56 12.82 -12.27
N ASN A 136 -9.21 12.57 -11.13
CA ASN A 136 -8.89 13.23 -9.87
C ASN A 136 -7.96 12.36 -9.03
N LEU A 137 -6.92 12.98 -8.47
CA LEU A 137 -6.04 12.39 -7.47
C LEU A 137 -6.02 13.27 -6.23
N TYR A 138 -6.40 12.74 -5.08
CA TYR A 138 -6.29 13.40 -3.77
C TYR A 138 -5.13 12.81 -3.01
N LEU A 139 -4.24 13.68 -2.53
CA LEU A 139 -2.99 13.29 -1.89
C LEU A 139 -2.70 14.19 -0.69
N ASN A 140 -2.32 13.62 0.43
CA ASN A 140 -1.54 14.30 1.45
C ASN A 140 -0.57 13.33 2.13
N LEU A 141 0.29 13.87 2.94
CA LEU A 141 1.22 13.14 3.79
C LEU A 141 0.76 13.27 5.25
N GLU A 142 1.35 12.47 6.13
CA GLU A 142 1.07 12.49 7.57
C GLU A 142 1.25 13.89 8.19
N ASP A 143 2.30 14.59 7.75
CA ASP A 143 2.64 15.94 8.21
C ASP A 143 2.17 17.00 7.21
N SER A 144 1.48 18.04 7.73
CA SER A 144 0.98 19.18 6.96
C SER A 144 2.10 20.00 6.32
N VAL A 145 3.25 20.14 6.99
CA VAL A 145 4.41 20.88 6.45
C VAL A 145 5.01 20.12 5.26
N GLN A 146 5.12 18.80 5.36
CA GLN A 146 5.56 17.97 4.24
C GLN A 146 4.58 18.04 3.06
N THR A 147 3.28 18.06 3.34
CA THR A 147 2.24 18.24 2.30
C THR A 147 2.35 19.60 1.61
N LEU A 148 2.58 20.67 2.36
CA LEU A 148 2.79 22.02 1.81
C LEU A 148 4.06 22.09 0.95
N ASN A 149 5.17 21.53 1.42
CA ASN A 149 6.43 21.47 0.68
C ASN A 149 6.28 20.70 -0.62
N LEU A 150 5.55 19.58 -0.59
CA LEU A 150 5.23 18.80 -1.78
C LEU A 150 4.41 19.63 -2.77
N PHE A 151 3.37 20.33 -2.32
CA PHE A 151 2.56 21.21 -3.16
C PHE A 151 3.40 22.29 -3.84
N ASN A 152 4.24 22.99 -3.10
CA ASN A 152 5.12 24.04 -3.63
C ASN A 152 6.10 23.48 -4.66
N SER A 153 6.64 22.29 -4.41
CA SER A 153 7.52 21.59 -5.35
C SER A 153 6.80 21.21 -6.64
N LEU A 154 5.56 20.73 -6.56
CA LEU A 154 4.75 20.41 -7.74
C LEU A 154 4.39 21.67 -8.52
N GLN A 155 4.00 22.75 -7.83
CA GLN A 155 3.66 24.01 -8.47
C GLN A 155 4.85 24.62 -9.24
N SER A 156 6.06 24.54 -8.70
CA SER A 156 7.25 25.02 -9.40
C SER A 156 7.55 24.22 -10.66
N LYS A 157 7.42 22.89 -10.60
CA LYS A 157 7.67 21.99 -11.75
C LYS A 157 6.63 22.15 -12.85
N THR A 158 5.35 22.28 -12.48
CA THR A 158 4.26 22.48 -13.44
C THR A 158 4.41 23.82 -14.19
N LYS A 159 4.80 24.89 -13.49
CA LYS A 159 5.09 26.19 -14.14
C LYS A 159 6.25 26.08 -15.12
N THR A 160 7.28 25.30 -14.78
CA THR A 160 8.45 25.09 -15.65
C THR A 160 8.08 24.27 -16.88
N ALA A 161 7.25 23.24 -16.75
CA ALA A 161 6.77 22.43 -17.85
C ALA A 161 5.92 23.25 -18.84
N LEU A 162 5.01 24.09 -18.34
CA LEU A 162 4.18 24.99 -19.16
C LEU A 162 4.96 26.16 -19.82
N SER A 163 6.14 26.49 -19.32
CA SER A 163 6.98 27.59 -19.85
C SER A 163 8.12 27.10 -20.77
N ALA A 164 8.29 25.80 -20.94
CA ALA A 164 9.26 25.24 -21.87
C ALA A 164 8.73 25.41 -23.31
N PRO A 165 9.42 26.14 -24.22
CA PRO A 165 9.01 26.24 -25.61
C PRO A 165 9.16 24.88 -26.30
N ASN A 166 8.11 24.45 -27.01
CA ASN A 166 8.17 23.33 -27.94
C ASN A 166 9.17 23.60 -29.07
#